data_e50d21f1fdab18935d7a90462334c3f0
#
_entry.id   e50d21f1fdab18935d7a90462334c3f0
#
_cell.length_a   1.000
_cell.length_b   1.000
_cell.length_c   1.000
_cell.angle_alpha   90.00
_cell.angle_beta   90.00
_cell.angle_gamma   90.00
#
_symmetry.space_group_name_H-M   'P 1'
#
loop_
_entity.id
_entity.type
_entity.pdbx_description
1 polymer ?
#
loop_
_entity_poly.entity_id
_entity_poly.type
_entity_poly.pdbx_seq_one_letter_code
_entity_poly.pdbx_strand_id
1 'polypeptide(L)'
;MQPLSHFPQTIKTSRLVLKVVLPTNTNSKAILNIIEQNRDYLEAWQGHFGALRTVEDVRKKLEHRYSQIANNEGVLFGIYKDNSLIGRIRFFGVHDNGCEIGYWLIKSANGHGYMSEALTALETELFNFGFNKITLDVDNGNTPSENIAKRNAYKLVKRLPMASYAKCVGKCDSLIYTKYK
;
A
#
# COMPACT_ATOMS: atom_id res chain seq x y z
N MET A 1 -9.77 -9.31 -18.10
CA MET A 1 -9.00 -8.10 -17.73
C MET A 1 -7.71 -8.06 -18.54
N GLN A 2 -7.20 -6.88 -18.89
CA GLN A 2 -5.92 -6.72 -19.58
C GLN A 2 -4.75 -7.15 -18.68
N PRO A 3 -3.58 -7.56 -19.24
CA PRO A 3 -2.39 -7.85 -18.44
C PRO A 3 -1.92 -6.62 -17.66
N LEU A 4 -1.48 -6.81 -16.40
CA LEU A 4 -0.99 -5.72 -15.54
C LEU A 4 0.29 -5.03 -16.07
N SER A 5 0.97 -5.61 -17.05
CA SER A 5 2.04 -4.93 -17.79
C SER A 5 1.56 -3.66 -18.52
N HIS A 6 0.25 -3.54 -18.79
CA HIS A 6 -0.37 -2.36 -19.37
C HIS A 6 -0.93 -1.38 -18.32
N PHE A 7 -0.86 -1.72 -17.03
CA PHE A 7 -1.27 -0.79 -15.98
C PHE A 7 -0.35 0.44 -15.94
N PRO A 8 -0.87 1.64 -15.65
CA PRO A 8 -0.06 2.85 -15.62
C PRO A 8 1.19 2.73 -14.73
N GLN A 9 2.37 3.00 -15.29
CA GLN A 9 3.64 2.99 -14.54
C GLN A 9 3.81 4.24 -13.66
N THR A 10 3.05 5.28 -13.95
CA THR A 10 3.05 6.56 -13.21
C THR A 10 1.63 7.12 -13.15
N ILE A 11 1.19 7.50 -11.95
CA ILE A 11 -0.08 8.17 -11.69
C ILE A 11 0.25 9.53 -11.06
N LYS A 12 -0.25 10.62 -11.65
CA LYS A 12 -0.05 11.98 -11.14
C LYS A 12 -1.32 12.47 -10.47
N THR A 13 -1.15 13.17 -9.37
CA THR A 13 -2.23 13.87 -8.64
C THR A 13 -1.91 15.36 -8.54
N SER A 14 -2.69 16.12 -7.79
CA SER A 14 -2.42 17.54 -7.57
C SER A 14 -1.12 17.81 -6.80
N ARG A 15 -0.74 16.91 -5.88
CA ARG A 15 0.40 17.11 -4.97
C ARG A 15 1.40 15.96 -5.00
N LEU A 16 1.05 14.83 -5.61
CA LEU A 16 1.81 13.59 -5.52
C LEU A 16 2.09 12.99 -6.89
N VAL A 17 3.13 12.17 -6.93
CA VAL A 17 3.39 11.28 -8.07
C VAL A 17 3.57 9.85 -7.52
N LEU A 18 2.75 8.93 -7.98
CA LEU A 18 2.90 7.51 -7.73
C LEU A 18 3.73 6.93 -8.89
N LYS A 19 4.83 6.25 -8.59
CA LYS A 19 5.68 5.60 -9.60
C LYS A 19 5.90 4.14 -9.23
N VAL A 20 5.81 3.24 -10.20
CA VAL A 20 6.17 1.83 -10.00
C VAL A 20 7.60 1.73 -9.46
N VAL A 21 7.78 0.95 -8.40
CA VAL A 21 9.08 0.79 -7.77
C VAL A 21 9.86 -0.33 -8.44
N LEU A 22 10.90 0.03 -9.18
CA LEU A 22 11.82 -0.93 -9.78
C LEU A 22 12.80 -1.48 -8.73
N PRO A 23 13.23 -2.76 -8.83
CA PRO A 23 14.15 -3.40 -7.88
C PRO A 23 15.62 -3.00 -8.13
N THR A 24 15.90 -1.69 -8.15
CA THR A 24 17.24 -1.15 -8.32
C THR A 24 17.92 -0.92 -6.96
N ASN A 25 19.25 -0.91 -6.95
CA ASN A 25 20.01 -0.57 -5.74
C ASN A 25 19.66 0.83 -5.21
N THR A 26 19.42 1.80 -6.09
CA THR A 26 19.02 3.16 -5.72
C THR A 26 17.69 3.16 -4.97
N ASN A 27 16.66 2.50 -5.51
CA ASN A 27 15.36 2.39 -4.86
C ASN A 27 15.43 1.60 -3.56
N SER A 28 16.22 0.52 -3.53
CA SER A 28 16.41 -0.30 -2.32
C SER A 28 17.07 0.48 -1.19
N LYS A 29 18.12 1.25 -1.50
CA LYS A 29 18.78 2.15 -0.53
C LYS A 29 17.83 3.23 -0.02
N ALA A 30 17.09 3.89 -0.92
CA ALA A 30 16.14 4.93 -0.53
C ALA A 30 15.03 4.39 0.39
N ILE A 31 14.49 3.21 0.07
CA ILE A 31 13.46 2.56 0.89
C ILE A 31 14.02 2.11 2.24
N LEU A 32 15.20 1.48 2.26
CA LEU A 32 15.84 1.07 3.53
C LEU A 32 16.06 2.27 4.44
N ASN A 33 16.63 3.35 3.92
CA ASN A 33 16.87 4.58 4.68
C ASN A 33 15.58 5.14 5.31
N ILE A 34 14.49 5.17 4.55
CA ILE A 34 13.18 5.59 5.07
C ILE A 34 12.67 4.64 6.16
N ILE A 35 12.81 3.33 5.96
CA ILE A 35 12.42 2.32 6.96
C ILE A 35 13.22 2.53 8.25
N GLU A 36 14.53 2.71 8.15
CA GLU A 36 15.39 2.92 9.33
C GLU A 36 15.02 4.17 10.11
N GLN A 37 14.77 5.29 9.43
CA GLN A 37 14.34 6.55 10.04
C GLN A 37 12.94 6.49 10.67
N ASN A 38 12.09 5.54 10.28
CA ASN A 38 10.71 5.41 10.72
C ASN A 38 10.39 4.02 11.30
N ARG A 39 11.39 3.23 11.67
CA ARG A 39 11.26 1.80 11.98
C ARG A 39 10.22 1.51 13.03
N ASP A 40 10.32 2.09 14.21
CA ASP A 40 9.39 1.85 15.32
C ASP A 40 7.95 2.20 14.93
N TYR A 41 7.78 3.30 14.20
CA TYR A 41 6.49 3.74 13.72
C TYR A 41 5.88 2.76 12.69
N LEU A 42 6.69 2.28 11.75
CA LEU A 42 6.23 1.34 10.70
C LEU A 42 6.00 -0.07 11.24
N GLU A 43 6.89 -0.57 12.10
CA GLU A 43 6.76 -1.89 12.72
C GLU A 43 5.57 -1.99 13.69
N ALA A 44 5.11 -0.87 14.22
CA ALA A 44 3.95 -0.86 15.11
C ALA A 44 2.73 -1.54 14.50
N TRP A 45 2.51 -1.31 13.20
CA TRP A 45 1.38 -1.86 12.44
C TRP A 45 1.75 -2.89 11.38
N GLN A 46 3.00 -2.90 10.93
CA GLN A 46 3.47 -3.77 9.84
C GLN A 46 4.75 -4.50 10.25
N GLY A 47 4.62 -5.57 11.02
CA GLY A 47 5.73 -6.32 11.61
C GLY A 47 6.78 -6.84 10.61
N HIS A 48 6.42 -6.98 9.32
CA HIS A 48 7.35 -7.43 8.29
C HIS A 48 8.53 -6.47 8.02
N PHE A 49 8.46 -5.22 8.47
CA PHE A 49 9.60 -4.29 8.38
C PHE A 49 10.78 -4.71 9.26
N GLY A 50 10.53 -5.47 10.32
CA GLY A 50 11.57 -6.01 11.19
C GLY A 50 12.60 -6.87 10.46
N ALA A 51 12.20 -7.56 9.39
CA ALA A 51 13.07 -8.40 8.57
C ALA A 51 13.89 -7.62 7.52
N LEU A 52 13.59 -6.33 7.27
CA LEU A 52 14.27 -5.52 6.26
C LEU A 52 15.42 -4.74 6.93
N ARG A 53 16.63 -5.30 6.94
CA ARG A 53 17.81 -4.75 7.64
C ARG A 53 18.92 -4.33 6.70
N THR A 54 18.94 -4.86 5.47
CA THR A 54 19.98 -4.58 4.49
C THR A 54 19.37 -4.12 3.16
N VAL A 55 20.17 -3.49 2.33
CA VAL A 55 19.78 -3.12 0.95
C VAL A 55 19.36 -4.36 0.16
N GLU A 56 20.02 -5.49 0.40
CA GLU A 56 19.75 -6.76 -0.24
C GLU A 56 18.38 -7.33 0.17
N ASP A 57 17.99 -7.23 1.46
CA ASP A 57 16.66 -7.66 1.91
C ASP A 57 15.55 -6.87 1.20
N VAL A 58 15.75 -5.55 1.10
CA VAL A 58 14.80 -4.68 0.40
C VAL A 58 14.79 -5.00 -1.08
N ARG A 59 15.96 -5.22 -1.73
CA ARG A 59 16.06 -5.55 -3.15
C ARG A 59 15.31 -6.83 -3.48
N LYS A 60 15.55 -7.91 -2.74
CA LYS A 60 14.82 -9.20 -2.89
C LYS A 60 13.30 -9.01 -2.74
N LYS A 61 12.88 -8.21 -1.76
CA LYS A 61 11.47 -7.90 -1.57
C LYS A 61 10.89 -7.15 -2.77
N LEU A 62 11.62 -6.19 -3.34
CA LEU A 62 11.20 -5.44 -4.52
C LEU A 62 11.17 -6.32 -5.77
N GLU A 63 12.14 -7.22 -5.97
CA GLU A 63 12.16 -8.20 -7.06
C GLU A 63 10.90 -9.07 -7.03
N HIS A 64 10.59 -9.63 -5.87
CA HIS A 64 9.36 -10.40 -5.70
C HIS A 64 8.10 -9.55 -5.97
N ARG A 65 8.06 -8.28 -5.54
CA ARG A 65 6.91 -7.40 -5.83
C ARG A 65 6.84 -7.01 -7.31
N TYR A 66 7.98 -6.84 -7.96
CA TYR A 66 8.02 -6.51 -9.38
C TYR A 66 7.60 -7.70 -10.27
N SER A 67 8.00 -8.93 -9.91
CA SER A 67 7.56 -10.13 -10.62
C SER A 67 6.04 -10.35 -10.56
N GLN A 68 5.36 -9.82 -9.55
CA GLN A 68 3.90 -9.89 -9.44
C GLN A 68 3.17 -9.18 -10.60
N ILE A 69 3.81 -8.22 -11.27
CA ILE A 69 3.26 -7.54 -12.45
C ILE A 69 3.13 -8.53 -13.61
N ALA A 70 4.17 -9.30 -13.88
CA ALA A 70 4.18 -10.30 -14.94
C ALA A 70 3.17 -11.45 -14.67
N ASN A 71 2.97 -11.79 -13.40
CA ASN A 71 2.01 -12.81 -12.98
C ASN A 71 0.56 -12.30 -12.86
N ASN A 72 0.30 -11.03 -13.16
CA ASN A 72 -1.00 -10.38 -12.95
C ASN A 72 -1.52 -10.43 -11.49
N GLU A 73 -0.61 -10.39 -10.51
CA GLU A 73 -0.93 -10.51 -9.08
C GLU A 73 -1.00 -9.15 -8.36
N GLY A 74 -0.37 -8.09 -8.92
CA GLY A 74 -0.38 -6.76 -8.32
C GLY A 74 0.74 -5.84 -8.78
N VAL A 75 0.67 -4.57 -8.34
CA VAL A 75 1.67 -3.53 -8.64
C VAL A 75 1.99 -2.74 -7.37
N LEU A 76 3.27 -2.40 -7.17
CA LEU A 76 3.77 -1.59 -6.08
C LEU A 76 4.21 -0.21 -6.58
N PHE A 77 3.66 0.85 -5.97
CA PHE A 77 4.03 2.24 -6.22
C PHE A 77 4.73 2.87 -5.01
N GLY A 78 5.78 3.64 -5.27
CA GLY A 78 6.28 4.66 -4.35
C GLY A 78 5.41 5.91 -4.46
N ILE A 79 5.12 6.54 -3.33
CA ILE A 79 4.42 7.82 -3.24
C ILE A 79 5.47 8.91 -3.09
N TYR A 80 5.53 9.83 -4.06
CA TYR A 80 6.50 10.92 -4.08
C TYR A 80 5.79 12.27 -3.94
N LYS A 81 6.34 13.12 -3.05
CA LYS A 81 6.00 14.53 -2.93
C LYS A 81 7.28 15.35 -3.15
N ASP A 82 7.24 16.32 -4.06
CA ASP A 82 8.39 17.17 -4.39
C ASP A 82 9.68 16.35 -4.64
N ASN A 83 9.56 15.26 -5.41
CA ASN A 83 10.59 14.25 -5.70
C ASN A 83 11.09 13.42 -4.48
N SER A 84 10.57 13.66 -3.29
CA SER A 84 10.92 12.88 -2.10
C SER A 84 9.96 11.70 -1.93
N LEU A 85 10.49 10.50 -1.73
CA LEU A 85 9.69 9.31 -1.41
C LEU A 85 9.14 9.45 0.02
N ILE A 86 7.82 9.48 0.18
CA ILE A 86 7.13 9.66 1.47
C ILE A 86 6.33 8.43 1.91
N GLY A 87 6.24 7.40 1.08
CA GLY A 87 5.49 6.19 1.41
C GLY A 87 5.33 5.26 0.21
N ARG A 88 4.49 4.26 0.38
CA ARG A 88 4.15 3.29 -0.68
C ARG A 88 2.67 2.97 -0.64
N ILE A 89 2.13 2.65 -1.82
CA ILE A 89 0.81 2.07 -2.01
C ILE A 89 0.92 0.93 -3.02
N ARG A 90 0.19 -0.14 -2.82
CA ARG A 90 0.16 -1.28 -3.74
C ARG A 90 -1.24 -1.86 -3.82
N PHE A 91 -1.57 -2.47 -4.94
CA PHE A 91 -2.66 -3.44 -5.00
C PHE A 91 -2.09 -4.85 -5.25
N PHE A 92 -2.81 -5.86 -4.82
CA PHE A 92 -2.40 -7.28 -4.86
C PHE A 92 -3.61 -8.19 -4.66
N GLY A 93 -3.39 -9.52 -4.71
CA GLY A 93 -4.47 -10.47 -4.51
C GLY A 93 -5.56 -10.35 -5.58
N VAL A 94 -5.13 -10.20 -6.84
CA VAL A 94 -6.05 -10.02 -7.98
C VAL A 94 -6.85 -11.30 -8.22
N HIS A 95 -8.17 -11.23 -8.05
CA HIS A 95 -9.10 -12.31 -8.35
C HIS A 95 -10.51 -11.75 -8.62
N ASP A 96 -11.28 -12.42 -9.46
CA ASP A 96 -12.68 -12.07 -9.75
C ASP A 96 -12.93 -10.57 -10.04
N ASN A 97 -12.01 -9.94 -10.79
CA ASN A 97 -11.99 -8.50 -11.05
C ASN A 97 -11.94 -7.63 -9.78
N GLY A 98 -11.46 -8.19 -8.67
CA GLY A 98 -11.20 -7.49 -7.42
C GLY A 98 -9.71 -7.48 -7.07
N CYS A 99 -9.34 -6.61 -6.13
CA CYS A 99 -8.00 -6.59 -5.54
C CYS A 99 -8.03 -6.03 -4.11
N GLU A 100 -6.95 -6.24 -3.40
CA GLU A 100 -6.69 -5.64 -2.10
C GLU A 100 -5.67 -4.50 -2.24
N ILE A 101 -5.83 -3.42 -1.46
CA ILE A 101 -4.85 -2.34 -1.38
C ILE A 101 -4.22 -2.30 0.00
N GLY A 102 -2.88 -2.23 0.01
CA GLY A 102 -2.08 -1.99 1.21
C GLY A 102 -1.18 -0.77 1.04
N TYR A 103 -0.98 0.00 2.11
CA TYR A 103 -0.22 1.25 2.05
C TYR A 103 0.46 1.60 3.38
N TRP A 104 1.40 2.53 3.29
CA TRP A 104 1.96 3.24 4.44
C TRP A 104 2.58 4.59 4.02
N LEU A 105 2.68 5.51 4.97
CA LEU A 105 3.44 6.75 4.85
C LEU A 105 4.48 6.84 5.97
N ILE A 106 5.51 7.66 5.78
CA ILE A 106 6.40 8.08 6.85
C ILE A 106 5.62 8.90 7.88
N LYS A 107 6.09 8.93 9.13
CA LYS A 107 5.39 9.61 10.24
C LYS A 107 5.11 11.08 9.93
N SER A 108 6.08 11.81 9.38
CA SER A 108 5.96 13.22 9.05
C SER A 108 5.00 13.55 7.90
N ALA A 109 4.63 12.56 7.08
CA ALA A 109 3.69 12.76 5.97
C ALA A 109 2.22 12.51 6.36
N ASN A 110 1.95 12.11 7.61
CA ASN A 110 0.58 11.89 8.08
C ASN A 110 -0.14 13.22 8.38
N GLY A 111 -1.47 13.17 8.40
CA GLY A 111 -2.32 14.33 8.70
C GLY A 111 -2.54 15.31 7.53
N HIS A 112 -1.79 15.17 6.43
CA HIS A 112 -1.88 16.07 5.27
C HIS A 112 -2.84 15.61 4.17
N GLY A 113 -3.52 14.48 4.36
CA GLY A 113 -4.44 13.90 3.37
C GLY A 113 -3.75 13.17 2.21
N TYR A 114 -2.42 13.04 2.20
CA TYR A 114 -1.67 12.43 1.09
C TYR A 114 -2.07 10.98 0.81
N MET A 115 -2.33 10.18 1.84
CA MET A 115 -2.76 8.79 1.59
C MET A 115 -4.16 8.72 0.97
N SER A 116 -5.10 9.56 1.39
CA SER A 116 -6.42 9.60 0.74
C SER A 116 -6.32 10.03 -0.72
N GLU A 117 -5.46 11.03 -1.03
CA GLU A 117 -5.22 11.47 -2.41
C GLU A 117 -4.58 10.36 -3.26
N ALA A 118 -3.57 9.67 -2.74
CA ALA A 118 -2.92 8.55 -3.42
C ALA A 118 -3.88 7.38 -3.64
N LEU A 119 -4.70 7.05 -2.63
CA LEU A 119 -5.68 5.98 -2.69
C LEU A 119 -6.74 6.28 -3.75
N THR A 120 -7.35 7.49 -3.73
CA THR A 120 -8.34 7.91 -4.73
C THR A 120 -7.79 7.84 -6.16
N ALA A 121 -6.54 8.28 -6.36
CA ALA A 121 -5.92 8.23 -7.69
C ALA A 121 -5.70 6.78 -8.16
N LEU A 122 -5.20 5.90 -7.28
CA LEU A 122 -5.02 4.49 -7.62
C LEU A 122 -6.38 3.79 -7.88
N GLU A 123 -7.41 4.06 -7.08
CA GLU A 123 -8.77 3.54 -7.29
C GLU A 123 -9.33 3.91 -8.65
N THR A 124 -9.16 5.16 -9.06
CA THR A 124 -9.61 5.64 -10.38
C THR A 124 -8.97 4.82 -11.50
N GLU A 125 -7.67 4.61 -11.44
CA GLU A 125 -6.96 3.80 -12.43
C GLU A 125 -7.39 2.33 -12.39
N LEU A 126 -7.58 1.75 -11.21
CA LEU A 126 -8.06 0.38 -11.07
C LEU A 126 -9.46 0.20 -11.68
N PHE A 127 -10.40 1.09 -11.39
CA PHE A 127 -11.75 1.03 -11.95
C PHE A 127 -11.77 1.26 -13.47
N ASN A 128 -10.91 2.15 -13.99
CA ASN A 128 -10.74 2.35 -15.44
C ASN A 128 -10.11 1.12 -16.11
N PHE A 129 -9.21 0.43 -15.41
CA PHE A 129 -8.53 -0.78 -15.92
C PHE A 129 -9.45 -2.02 -15.95
N GLY A 130 -10.60 -1.97 -15.29
CA GLY A 130 -11.61 -3.04 -15.31
C GLY A 130 -11.80 -3.76 -13.98
N PHE A 131 -11.16 -3.31 -12.90
CA PHE A 131 -11.54 -3.78 -11.56
C PHE A 131 -12.94 -3.27 -11.20
N ASN A 132 -13.67 -4.05 -10.42
CA ASN A 132 -15.02 -3.67 -9.95
C ASN A 132 -15.14 -3.70 -8.42
N LYS A 133 -14.10 -4.18 -7.72
CA LYS A 133 -14.07 -4.32 -6.27
C LYS A 133 -12.67 -4.04 -5.73
N ILE A 134 -12.60 -3.19 -4.71
CA ILE A 134 -11.34 -2.90 -3.99
C ILE A 134 -11.57 -3.17 -2.50
N THR A 135 -10.63 -3.86 -1.87
CA THR A 135 -10.67 -4.23 -0.45
C THR A 135 -9.49 -3.60 0.30
N LEU A 136 -9.76 -3.15 1.52
CA LEU A 136 -8.75 -2.78 2.51
C LEU A 136 -8.90 -3.70 3.71
N ASP A 137 -7.84 -4.39 4.10
CA ASP A 137 -7.77 -5.12 5.36
C ASP A 137 -7.05 -4.25 6.38
N VAL A 138 -7.76 -3.91 7.48
CA VAL A 138 -7.31 -2.95 8.48
C VAL A 138 -7.34 -3.59 9.85
N ASP A 139 -6.22 -3.54 10.57
CA ASP A 139 -6.15 -3.96 11.96
C ASP A 139 -7.07 -3.09 12.83
N ASN A 140 -7.93 -3.71 13.61
CA ASN A 140 -8.79 -3.01 14.57
C ASN A 140 -7.95 -2.22 15.57
N GLY A 141 -8.23 -0.92 15.68
CA GLY A 141 -7.43 0.02 16.48
C GLY A 141 -6.45 0.85 15.64
N ASN A 142 -6.24 0.52 14.36
CA ASN A 142 -5.51 1.38 13.43
C ASN A 142 -6.41 2.53 12.96
N THR A 143 -6.75 3.42 13.89
CA THR A 143 -7.64 4.56 13.64
C THR A 143 -7.27 5.39 12.40
N PRO A 144 -5.99 5.68 12.10
CA PRO A 144 -5.62 6.36 10.86
C PRO A 144 -6.11 5.63 9.61
N SER A 145 -5.90 4.32 9.52
CA SER A 145 -6.32 3.51 8.35
C SER A 145 -7.84 3.34 8.28
N GLU A 146 -8.51 3.16 9.42
CA GLU A 146 -9.98 3.15 9.47
C GLU A 146 -10.58 4.47 8.96
N ASN A 147 -10.00 5.61 9.37
CA ASN A 147 -10.44 6.93 8.93
C ASN A 147 -10.18 7.16 7.43
N ILE A 148 -9.10 6.60 6.87
CA ILE A 148 -8.85 6.62 5.42
C ILE A 148 -9.93 5.81 4.70
N ALA A 149 -10.24 4.59 5.13
CA ALA A 149 -11.29 3.77 4.56
C ALA A 149 -12.63 4.50 4.54
N LYS A 150 -13.06 5.05 5.68
CA LYS A 150 -14.34 5.77 5.84
C LYS A 150 -14.41 7.02 4.94
N ARG A 151 -13.34 7.85 4.91
CA ARG A 151 -13.31 9.07 4.08
C ARG A 151 -13.32 8.79 2.58
N ASN A 152 -12.77 7.64 2.15
CA ASN A 152 -12.77 7.23 0.75
C ASN A 152 -14.00 6.36 0.41
N ALA A 153 -15.06 6.41 1.24
CA ALA A 153 -16.34 5.75 1.02
C ALA A 153 -16.29 4.21 0.98
N TYR A 154 -15.29 3.59 1.62
CA TYR A 154 -15.31 2.15 1.85
C TYR A 154 -16.32 1.78 2.93
N LYS A 155 -17.01 0.67 2.74
CA LYS A 155 -17.96 0.12 3.72
C LYS A 155 -17.32 -1.06 4.45
N LEU A 156 -17.45 -1.11 5.78
CA LEU A 156 -17.08 -2.28 6.56
C LEU A 156 -18.05 -3.42 6.22
N VAL A 157 -17.52 -4.48 5.60
CA VAL A 157 -18.33 -5.63 5.16
C VAL A 157 -18.11 -6.87 6.00
N LYS A 158 -16.96 -6.97 6.69
CA LYS A 158 -16.65 -8.13 7.52
C LYS A 158 -15.70 -7.74 8.66
N ARG A 159 -15.90 -8.38 9.81
CA ARG A 159 -14.97 -8.36 10.94
C ARG A 159 -14.54 -9.80 11.20
N LEU A 160 -13.25 -10.05 11.21
CA LEU A 160 -12.65 -11.35 11.49
C LEU A 160 -12.04 -11.31 12.89
N PRO A 161 -12.65 -11.97 13.88
CA PRO A 161 -12.16 -11.90 15.25
C PRO A 161 -10.76 -12.47 15.39
N MET A 162 -9.87 -11.74 16.05
CA MET A 162 -8.51 -12.16 16.40
C MET A 162 -7.67 -12.68 15.19
N ALA A 163 -7.98 -12.21 13.98
CA ALA A 163 -7.36 -12.69 12.74
C ALA A 163 -6.05 -11.96 12.39
N SER A 164 -5.75 -10.86 13.08
CA SER A 164 -4.54 -10.08 12.82
C SER A 164 -3.67 -9.93 14.06
N TYR A 165 -2.45 -9.41 13.87
CA TYR A 165 -1.51 -9.06 14.91
C TYR A 165 -0.74 -7.79 14.53
N ALA A 166 -0.80 -6.78 15.38
CA ALA A 166 0.05 -5.60 15.27
C ALA A 166 0.84 -5.40 16.56
N LYS A 167 2.12 -5.02 16.43
CA LYS A 167 3.04 -4.89 17.57
C LYS A 167 2.52 -3.93 18.66
N CYS A 168 1.80 -2.88 18.26
CA CYS A 168 1.29 -1.86 19.17
C CYS A 168 0.01 -2.24 19.92
N VAL A 169 -0.78 -3.20 19.42
CA VAL A 169 -2.06 -3.61 20.02
C VAL A 169 -2.14 -5.11 20.34
N GLY A 170 -1.14 -5.90 19.88
CA GLY A 170 -1.16 -7.34 20.02
C GLY A 170 -2.10 -8.03 19.03
N LYS A 171 -2.66 -9.16 19.43
CA LYS A 171 -3.65 -9.88 18.63
C LYS A 171 -4.95 -9.09 18.58
N CYS A 172 -5.47 -8.85 17.38
CA CYS A 172 -6.64 -8.00 17.16
C CYS A 172 -7.51 -8.53 16.01
N ASP A 173 -8.70 -7.93 15.88
CA ASP A 173 -9.57 -8.26 14.76
C ASP A 173 -9.04 -7.64 13.46
N SER A 174 -9.30 -8.30 12.34
CA SER A 174 -9.15 -7.72 11.01
C SER A 174 -10.50 -7.15 10.55
N LEU A 175 -10.49 -5.91 10.09
CA LEU A 175 -11.65 -5.17 9.60
C LEU A 175 -11.56 -5.07 8.07
N ILE A 176 -12.46 -5.76 7.38
CA ILE A 176 -12.50 -5.80 5.92
C ILE A 176 -13.42 -4.70 5.41
N TYR A 177 -12.83 -3.70 4.81
CA TYR A 177 -13.54 -2.61 4.14
C TYR A 177 -13.54 -2.83 2.63
N THR A 178 -14.68 -2.60 1.99
CA THR A 178 -14.82 -2.82 0.53
C THR A 178 -15.48 -1.62 -0.12
N LYS A 179 -15.01 -1.31 -1.34
CA LYS A 179 -15.59 -0.34 -2.25
C LYS A 179 -15.83 -1.01 -3.61
N TYR A 180 -16.99 -0.78 -4.17
CA TYR A 180 -17.36 -1.22 -5.52
C TYR A 180 -17.36 -0.02 -6.47
N LYS A 181 -17.15 -0.31 -7.77
CA LYS A 181 -17.23 0.68 -8.85
C LYS A 181 -18.61 1.30 -8.93
#